data_f806bc46c29f21334a9ddb884314efc6
#
_entry.id   f806bc46c29f21334a9ddb884314efc6
#
_cell.length_a   1.000
_cell.length_b   1.000
_cell.length_c   1.000
_cell.angle_alpha   90.00
_cell.angle_beta   90.00
_cell.angle_gamma   90.00
#
_symmetry.space_group_name_H-M   'P 1'
#
loop_
_entity.id
_entity.type
_entity.pdbx_description
1 polymer ?
#
loop_
_entity_poly.entity_id
_entity_poly.type
_entity_poly.pdbx_seq_one_letter_code
_entity_poly.pdbx_strand_id
1 'polypeptide(L)'
;MHLTIRLAGYGGYGVVTAGRILGLSFTKKGFQVLQTESHGAAARGGACTADLTISSDPIYELNFDKPNVLIALSTPAFKKCCAISPDLSSDLLILEADILGESNVQLGLADLPDQNLMKIYQVRIRRIAEELGHVRYIGIASLGALAAVDDRIDLKLLRDTVTKDDKLRRFKTTNLQALKRGATSISPLKF
;
A
#
# COMPACT_ATOMS: atom_id res chain seq x y z
N MET A 1 17.32 5.98 9.17
CA MET A 1 16.08 5.22 8.94
C MET A 1 16.19 4.53 7.59
N HIS A 2 15.87 3.26 7.52
CA HIS A 2 15.70 2.51 6.26
C HIS A 2 14.34 1.83 6.30
N LEU A 3 13.49 2.05 5.29
CA LEU A 3 12.11 1.55 5.25
C LEU A 3 11.76 1.16 3.82
N THR A 4 11.33 -0.09 3.64
CA THR A 4 10.87 -0.62 2.36
C THR A 4 9.36 -0.88 2.42
N ILE A 5 8.63 -0.38 1.42
CA ILE A 5 7.17 -0.51 1.34
C ILE A 5 6.79 -1.01 -0.04
N ARG A 6 5.99 -2.05 -0.10
CA ARG A 6 5.37 -2.55 -1.33
C ARG A 6 3.88 -2.32 -1.30
N LEU A 7 3.38 -1.58 -2.28
CA LEU A 7 1.95 -1.49 -2.59
C LEU A 7 1.66 -2.41 -3.77
N ALA A 8 0.70 -3.31 -3.62
CA ALA A 8 0.37 -4.30 -4.64
C ALA A 8 -1.15 -4.33 -4.90
N GLY A 9 -1.56 -4.25 -6.16
CA GLY A 9 -2.97 -4.22 -6.54
C GLY A 9 -3.20 -4.46 -8.02
N TYR A 10 -4.39 -4.19 -8.51
CA TYR A 10 -4.67 -4.20 -9.94
C TYR A 10 -4.23 -2.90 -10.63
N GLY A 11 -3.92 -3.00 -11.92
CA GLY A 11 -3.82 -1.83 -12.78
C GLY A 11 -5.11 -0.99 -12.74
N GLY A 12 -4.97 0.33 -12.52
CA GLY A 12 -6.11 1.24 -12.33
C GLY A 12 -6.49 1.53 -10.87
N TYR A 13 -5.96 0.79 -9.88
CA TYR A 13 -6.20 1.04 -8.45
C TYR A 13 -5.45 2.24 -7.89
N GLY A 14 -4.63 2.90 -8.70
CA GLY A 14 -3.85 4.06 -8.26
C GLY A 14 -2.63 3.70 -7.40
N VAL A 15 -2.15 2.45 -7.47
CA VAL A 15 -0.99 1.94 -6.70
C VAL A 15 0.26 2.78 -6.93
N VAL A 16 0.61 3.03 -8.20
CA VAL A 16 1.76 3.87 -8.59
C VAL A 16 1.61 5.31 -8.11
N THR A 17 0.40 5.87 -8.22
CA THR A 17 0.11 7.22 -7.72
C THR A 17 0.24 7.29 -6.20
N ALA A 18 -0.23 6.28 -5.49
CA ALA A 18 -0.10 6.19 -4.04
C ALA A 18 1.38 6.11 -3.63
N GLY A 19 2.17 5.26 -4.28
CA GLY A 19 3.63 5.20 -4.08
C GLY A 19 4.27 6.57 -4.24
N ARG A 20 3.99 7.25 -5.36
CA ARG A 20 4.51 8.59 -5.63
C ARG A 20 4.12 9.61 -4.54
N ILE A 21 2.87 9.65 -4.09
CA ILE A 21 2.43 10.56 -3.03
C ILE A 21 3.14 10.26 -1.71
N LEU A 22 3.28 8.99 -1.37
CA LEU A 22 4.00 8.56 -0.19
C LEU A 22 5.48 8.97 -0.28
N GLY A 23 6.14 8.68 -1.40
CA GLY A 23 7.53 9.07 -1.64
C GLY A 23 7.75 10.58 -1.55
N LEU A 24 6.90 11.39 -2.18
CA LEU A 24 6.95 12.85 -2.08
C LEU A 24 6.78 13.34 -0.64
N SER A 25 5.98 12.66 0.18
CA SER A 25 5.84 13.03 1.59
C SER A 25 7.14 12.84 2.37
N PHE A 26 7.87 11.76 2.11
CA PHE A 26 9.16 11.51 2.74
C PHE A 26 10.28 12.41 2.22
N THR A 27 10.29 12.70 0.92
CA THR A 27 11.23 13.66 0.33
C THR A 27 11.10 15.04 0.99
N LYS A 28 9.89 15.49 1.32
CA LYS A 28 9.64 16.72 2.07
C LYS A 28 10.20 16.70 3.51
N LYS A 29 10.40 15.52 4.07
CA LYS A 29 11.08 15.31 5.37
C LYS A 29 12.60 15.20 5.23
N GLY A 30 13.15 15.30 4.02
CA GLY A 30 14.60 15.23 3.76
C GLY A 30 15.13 13.81 3.54
N PHE A 31 14.27 12.80 3.41
CA PHE A 31 14.70 11.43 3.10
C PHE A 31 15.00 11.24 1.62
N GLN A 32 15.96 10.37 1.32
CA GLN A 32 16.14 9.81 -0.02
C GLN A 32 15.00 8.82 -0.28
N VAL A 33 14.44 8.86 -1.48
CA VAL A 33 13.34 7.98 -1.88
C VAL A 33 13.58 7.45 -3.29
N LEU A 34 13.50 6.14 -3.42
CA LEU A 34 13.47 5.44 -4.69
C LEU A 34 12.12 4.75 -4.85
N GLN A 35 11.47 4.93 -5.99
CA GLN A 35 10.29 4.15 -6.36
C GLN A 35 10.57 3.35 -7.62
N THR A 36 10.31 2.05 -7.59
CA THR A 36 10.26 1.17 -8.76
C THR A 36 8.86 0.62 -8.95
N GLU A 37 8.54 0.22 -10.18
CA GLU A 37 7.20 -0.21 -10.56
C GLU A 37 7.29 -1.52 -11.34
N SER A 38 6.35 -2.43 -11.09
CA SER A 38 6.18 -3.64 -11.88
C SER A 38 4.75 -3.72 -12.37
N HIS A 39 4.61 -3.86 -13.68
CA HIS A 39 3.31 -4.03 -14.34
C HIS A 39 3.18 -5.49 -14.80
N GLY A 40 2.02 -6.11 -14.54
CA GLY A 40 1.71 -7.42 -15.10
C GLY A 40 1.60 -7.36 -16.63
N ALA A 41 1.78 -8.50 -17.30
CA ALA A 41 1.75 -8.61 -18.76
C ALA A 41 0.42 -8.18 -19.42
N ALA A 42 -0.67 -8.14 -18.66
CA ALA A 42 -1.96 -7.65 -19.14
C ALA A 42 -2.05 -6.13 -19.03
N ALA A 43 -2.34 -5.45 -20.13
CA ALA A 43 -2.48 -3.99 -20.20
C ALA A 43 -3.59 -3.41 -19.27
N ARG A 44 -4.57 -4.23 -18.88
CA ARG A 44 -5.61 -3.93 -17.88
C ARG A 44 -5.89 -5.18 -17.05
N GLY A 45 -5.99 -5.02 -15.70
CA GLY A 45 -6.34 -6.12 -14.79
C GLY A 45 -5.18 -7.01 -14.35
N GLY A 46 -3.93 -6.75 -14.79
CA GLY A 46 -2.74 -7.42 -14.27
C GLY A 46 -2.31 -6.92 -12.89
N ALA A 47 -1.60 -7.77 -12.13
CA ALA A 47 -1.02 -7.37 -10.86
C ALA A 47 0.04 -6.27 -11.07
N CYS A 48 -0.13 -5.13 -10.41
CA CYS A 48 0.76 -3.98 -10.44
C CYS A 48 1.34 -3.77 -9.06
N THR A 49 2.64 -3.47 -8.97
CA THR A 49 3.28 -3.09 -7.71
C THR A 49 3.98 -1.75 -7.83
N ALA A 50 4.02 -1.02 -6.72
CA ALA A 50 4.90 0.12 -6.52
C ALA A 50 5.74 -0.18 -5.28
N ASP A 51 7.04 -0.26 -5.46
CA ASP A 51 8.02 -0.55 -4.42
C ASP A 51 8.75 0.73 -4.06
N LEU A 52 8.79 1.06 -2.78
CA LEU A 52 9.46 2.25 -2.27
C LEU A 52 10.58 1.83 -1.33
N THR A 53 11.77 2.37 -1.56
CA THR A 53 12.86 2.41 -0.59
C THR A 53 12.99 3.83 -0.09
N ILE A 54 12.94 4.02 1.23
CA ILE A 54 13.02 5.31 1.92
C ILE A 54 14.21 5.23 2.88
N SER A 55 15.19 6.13 2.76
CA SER A 55 16.42 6.07 3.55
C SER A 55 16.91 7.46 3.98
N SER A 56 17.54 7.53 5.16
CA SER A 56 18.35 8.68 5.56
C SER A 56 19.68 8.77 4.80
N ASP A 57 20.12 7.64 4.25
CA ASP A 57 21.41 7.47 3.57
C ASP A 57 21.19 7.26 2.05
N PRO A 58 22.22 7.41 1.21
CA PRO A 58 22.11 7.13 -0.22
C PRO A 58 21.60 5.70 -0.49
N ILE A 59 20.70 5.57 -1.47
CA ILE A 59 20.10 4.30 -1.88
C ILE A 59 20.89 3.77 -3.08
N TYR A 60 21.51 2.59 -2.90
CA TYR A 60 22.29 1.94 -3.95
C TYR A 60 21.58 0.71 -4.55
N GLU A 61 20.64 0.12 -3.78
CA GLU A 61 19.87 -1.05 -4.22
C GLU A 61 18.55 -0.61 -4.83
N LEU A 62 18.29 -1.06 -6.06
CA LEU A 62 17.09 -0.70 -6.82
C LEU A 62 15.87 -1.51 -6.41
N ASN A 63 16.05 -2.71 -5.89
CA ASN A 63 15.00 -3.65 -5.55
C ASN A 63 15.22 -4.24 -4.17
N PHE A 64 14.15 -4.73 -3.57
CA PHE A 64 14.18 -5.53 -2.36
C PHE A 64 13.24 -6.73 -2.50
N ASP A 65 13.60 -7.84 -1.88
CA ASP A 65 12.77 -9.05 -1.89
C ASP A 65 11.70 -8.98 -0.80
N LYS A 66 12.09 -8.55 0.41
CA LYS A 66 11.23 -8.49 1.59
C LYS A 66 10.93 -7.05 1.98
N PRO A 67 9.69 -6.57 1.80
CA PRO A 67 9.29 -5.25 2.28
C PRO A 67 9.07 -5.25 3.81
N ASN A 68 9.44 -4.17 4.50
CA ASN A 68 9.01 -3.96 5.88
C ASN A 68 7.48 -3.83 5.98
N VAL A 69 6.87 -3.22 4.96
CA VAL A 69 5.43 -3.03 4.88
C VAL A 69 4.91 -3.56 3.55
N LEU A 70 3.94 -4.49 3.60
CA LEU A 70 3.19 -4.92 2.42
C LEU A 70 1.74 -4.46 2.53
N ILE A 71 1.27 -3.78 1.48
CA ILE A 71 -0.14 -3.42 1.30
C ILE A 71 -0.67 -4.17 0.08
N ALA A 72 -1.52 -5.18 0.31
CA ALA A 72 -2.10 -5.97 -0.76
C ALA A 72 -3.58 -5.61 -0.97
N LEU A 73 -3.88 -5.09 -2.17
CA LEU A 73 -5.17 -4.52 -2.53
C LEU A 73 -5.99 -5.44 -3.47
N SER A 74 -5.44 -6.61 -3.83
CA SER A 74 -6.13 -7.62 -4.63
C SER A 74 -5.49 -8.99 -4.44
N THR A 75 -6.29 -10.05 -4.58
CA THR A 75 -5.85 -11.45 -4.45
C THR A 75 -4.72 -11.82 -5.41
N PRO A 76 -4.78 -11.52 -6.71
CA PRO A 76 -3.67 -11.85 -7.61
C PRO A 76 -2.38 -11.12 -7.27
N ALA A 77 -2.47 -9.86 -6.79
CA ALA A 77 -1.30 -9.11 -6.37
C ALA A 77 -0.69 -9.69 -5.08
N PHE A 78 -1.52 -10.09 -4.11
CA PHE A 78 -1.06 -10.78 -2.90
C PHE A 78 -0.37 -12.11 -3.23
N LYS A 79 -1.00 -12.97 -4.05
CA LYS A 79 -0.40 -14.24 -4.51
C LYS A 79 0.95 -14.03 -5.21
N LYS A 80 1.06 -13.00 -6.06
CA LYS A 80 2.32 -12.66 -6.71
C LYS A 80 3.40 -12.27 -5.68
N CYS A 81 3.06 -11.50 -4.65
CA CYS A 81 4.01 -11.15 -3.59
C CYS A 81 4.48 -12.37 -2.81
N CYS A 82 3.57 -13.29 -2.44
CA CYS A 82 3.91 -14.55 -1.78
C CYS A 82 4.78 -15.46 -2.67
N ALA A 83 4.56 -15.48 -3.98
CA ALA A 83 5.38 -16.27 -4.90
C ALA A 83 6.81 -15.72 -5.06
N ILE A 84 7.00 -14.39 -4.97
CA ILE A 84 8.32 -13.75 -5.02
C ILE A 84 9.08 -13.95 -3.69
N SER A 85 8.37 -13.87 -2.57
CA SER A 85 8.91 -14.04 -1.22
C SER A 85 8.09 -15.08 -0.47
N PRO A 86 8.39 -16.37 -0.61
CA PRO A 86 7.61 -17.44 0.04
C PRO A 86 7.59 -17.33 1.57
N ASP A 87 8.66 -16.82 2.16
CA ASP A 87 8.77 -16.49 3.59
C ASP A 87 8.49 -15.00 3.83
N LEU A 88 7.32 -14.51 3.38
CA LEU A 88 6.91 -13.13 3.52
C LEU A 88 7.00 -12.67 4.98
N SER A 89 8.18 -12.18 5.39
CA SER A 89 8.46 -11.64 6.72
C SER A 89 8.43 -10.12 6.67
N SER A 90 7.22 -9.54 6.59
CA SER A 90 7.01 -8.09 6.73
C SER A 90 6.70 -7.75 8.18
N ASP A 91 7.14 -6.57 8.66
CA ASP A 91 6.76 -6.09 10.00
C ASP A 91 5.26 -5.78 10.07
N LEU A 92 4.70 -5.36 8.93
CA LEU A 92 3.32 -4.90 8.79
C LEU A 92 2.70 -5.39 7.47
N LEU A 93 1.54 -6.02 7.57
CA LEU A 93 0.72 -6.44 6.44
C LEU A 93 -0.64 -5.75 6.50
N ILE A 94 -1.04 -5.06 5.44
CA ILE A 94 -2.37 -4.47 5.29
C ILE A 94 -3.07 -5.14 4.10
N LEU A 95 -4.21 -5.74 4.35
CA LEU A 95 -5.00 -6.48 3.36
C LEU A 95 -6.33 -5.80 3.08
N GLU A 96 -6.72 -5.74 1.80
CA GLU A 96 -8.10 -5.48 1.44
C GLU A 96 -9.01 -6.58 2.01
N ALA A 97 -10.08 -6.21 2.70
CA ALA A 97 -10.92 -7.17 3.42
C ALA A 97 -11.58 -8.21 2.51
N ASP A 98 -11.89 -7.87 1.25
CA ASP A 98 -12.48 -8.82 0.30
C ASP A 98 -11.51 -9.95 -0.06
N ILE A 99 -10.19 -9.73 0.05
CA ILE A 99 -9.17 -10.75 -0.16
C ILE A 99 -9.32 -11.89 0.86
N LEU A 100 -9.68 -11.55 2.09
CA LEU A 100 -9.79 -12.50 3.20
C LEU A 100 -10.96 -13.46 3.06
N GLY A 101 -11.99 -13.12 2.27
CA GLY A 101 -13.12 -13.99 1.96
C GLY A 101 -12.78 -15.14 1.02
N GLU A 102 -11.60 -15.13 0.40
CA GLU A 102 -11.16 -16.18 -0.51
C GLU A 102 -10.37 -17.27 0.24
N SER A 103 -10.87 -18.51 0.23
CA SER A 103 -10.26 -19.66 0.92
C SER A 103 -8.75 -19.84 0.64
N ASN A 104 -8.33 -19.54 -0.59
CA ASN A 104 -6.93 -19.62 -1.00
C ASN A 104 -6.01 -18.60 -0.32
N VAL A 105 -6.56 -17.47 0.14
CA VAL A 105 -5.77 -16.43 0.85
C VAL A 105 -5.69 -16.79 2.33
N GLN A 106 -6.74 -17.34 2.91
CA GLN A 106 -6.71 -17.86 4.28
C GLN A 106 -5.63 -18.95 4.43
N LEU A 107 -5.51 -19.87 3.44
CA LEU A 107 -4.45 -20.87 3.39
C LEU A 107 -3.07 -20.21 3.30
N GLY A 108 -2.87 -19.22 2.41
CA GLY A 108 -1.61 -18.52 2.27
C GLY A 108 -1.20 -17.70 3.51
N LEU A 109 -2.17 -17.21 4.29
CA LEU A 109 -1.90 -16.55 5.57
C LEU A 109 -1.53 -17.55 6.67
N ALA A 110 -2.13 -18.75 6.65
CA ALA A 110 -1.81 -19.81 7.60
C ALA A 110 -0.38 -20.35 7.41
N ASP A 111 0.13 -20.30 6.18
CA ASP A 111 1.47 -20.76 5.82
C ASP A 111 2.55 -19.68 6.02
N LEU A 112 2.19 -18.45 6.42
CA LEU A 112 3.20 -17.41 6.70
C LEU A 112 4.05 -17.78 7.92
N PRO A 113 5.38 -17.76 7.79
CA PRO A 113 6.25 -17.92 8.94
C PRO A 113 6.07 -16.76 9.93
N ASP A 114 6.12 -17.06 11.21
CA ASP A 114 6.12 -16.06 12.29
C ASP A 114 4.93 -15.11 12.34
N GLN A 115 3.70 -15.61 12.15
CA GLN A 115 2.46 -14.83 12.32
C GLN A 115 2.39 -14.04 13.64
N ASN A 116 3.09 -14.51 14.67
CA ASN A 116 3.17 -13.85 15.98
C ASN A 116 4.03 -12.57 16.00
N LEU A 117 4.90 -12.38 15.01
CA LEU A 117 5.79 -11.21 14.89
C LEU A 117 5.24 -10.17 13.90
N MET A 118 4.34 -10.56 13.01
CA MET A 118 3.77 -9.70 11.98
C MET A 118 2.48 -9.03 12.45
N LYS A 119 2.40 -7.71 12.35
CA LYS A 119 1.15 -6.98 12.56
C LYS A 119 0.30 -7.07 11.30
N ILE A 120 -0.88 -7.70 11.39
CA ILE A 120 -1.78 -7.85 10.24
C ILE A 120 -3.06 -7.05 10.46
N TYR A 121 -3.39 -6.23 9.47
CA TYR A 121 -4.58 -5.40 9.46
C TYR A 121 -5.42 -5.66 8.23
N GLN A 122 -6.73 -5.48 8.36
CA GLN A 122 -7.68 -5.50 7.27
C GLN A 122 -8.36 -4.15 7.11
N VAL A 123 -8.72 -3.81 5.88
CA VAL A 123 -9.40 -2.55 5.56
C VAL A 123 -10.30 -2.73 4.33
N ARG A 124 -11.52 -2.15 4.35
CA ARG A 124 -12.50 -2.23 3.25
C ARG A 124 -12.29 -1.07 2.27
N ILE A 125 -11.12 -1.03 1.64
CA ILE A 125 -10.72 0.08 0.74
C ILE A 125 -11.54 0.09 -0.53
N ARG A 126 -11.86 -1.09 -1.08
CA ARG A 126 -12.68 -1.21 -2.30
C ARG A 126 -14.04 -0.55 -2.10
N ARG A 127 -14.72 -0.86 -1.00
CA ARG A 127 -15.99 -0.24 -0.64
C ARG A 127 -15.88 1.29 -0.52
N ILE A 128 -14.81 1.79 0.08
CA ILE A 128 -14.55 3.23 0.16
C ILE A 128 -14.46 3.85 -1.24
N ALA A 129 -13.73 3.21 -2.15
CA ALA A 129 -13.53 3.69 -3.51
C ALA A 129 -14.83 3.64 -4.35
N GLU A 130 -15.64 2.60 -4.19
CA GLU A 130 -16.95 2.45 -4.83
C GLU A 130 -17.90 3.58 -4.41
N GLU A 131 -18.01 3.85 -3.10
CA GLU A 131 -18.83 4.94 -2.57
C GLU A 131 -18.31 6.32 -2.98
N LEU A 132 -17.02 6.46 -3.32
CA LEU A 132 -16.43 7.68 -3.89
C LEU A 132 -16.50 7.72 -5.43
N GLY A 133 -17.05 6.68 -6.06
CA GLY A 133 -17.41 6.63 -7.47
C GLY A 133 -16.28 6.14 -8.40
N HIS A 134 -15.10 5.74 -7.91
CA HIS A 134 -14.06 5.23 -8.81
C HIS A 134 -12.95 4.45 -8.10
N VAL A 135 -12.53 3.32 -8.68
CA VAL A 135 -11.45 2.44 -8.15
C VAL A 135 -10.08 3.12 -8.01
N ARG A 136 -9.81 4.22 -8.71
CA ARG A 136 -8.55 4.99 -8.59
C ARG A 136 -8.26 5.48 -7.17
N TYR A 137 -9.29 5.61 -6.33
CA TYR A 137 -9.16 6.08 -4.95
C TYR A 137 -8.66 5.01 -3.99
N ILE A 138 -8.60 3.74 -4.41
CA ILE A 138 -8.08 2.61 -3.63
C ILE A 138 -6.66 2.91 -3.12
N GLY A 139 -5.75 3.34 -4.01
CA GLY A 139 -4.37 3.62 -3.63
C GLY A 139 -4.27 4.75 -2.58
N ILE A 140 -5.02 5.84 -2.73
CA ILE A 140 -4.98 6.94 -1.74
C ILE A 140 -5.64 6.54 -0.42
N ALA A 141 -6.71 5.76 -0.45
CA ALA A 141 -7.34 5.24 0.77
C ALA A 141 -6.38 4.29 1.53
N SER A 142 -5.59 3.47 0.82
CA SER A 142 -4.59 2.60 1.45
C SER A 142 -3.48 3.37 2.18
N LEU A 143 -3.10 4.55 1.69
CA LEU A 143 -2.16 5.43 2.41
C LEU A 143 -2.76 5.96 3.72
N GLY A 144 -4.05 6.23 3.74
CA GLY A 144 -4.76 6.59 4.96
C GLY A 144 -4.72 5.47 5.99
N ALA A 145 -5.04 4.25 5.54
CA ALA A 145 -4.96 3.05 6.38
C ALA A 145 -3.55 2.82 6.94
N LEU A 146 -2.52 2.95 6.07
CA LEU A 146 -1.13 2.84 6.50
C LEU A 146 -0.78 3.86 7.58
N ALA A 147 -1.14 5.13 7.39
CA ALA A 147 -0.85 6.20 8.35
C ALA A 147 -1.57 6.05 9.71
N ALA A 148 -2.61 5.23 9.78
CA ALA A 148 -3.33 4.95 11.03
C ALA A 148 -2.65 3.87 11.90
N VAL A 149 -1.74 3.07 11.33
CA VAL A 149 -1.14 1.90 11.99
C VAL A 149 0.38 1.90 12.00
N ASP A 150 1.00 2.85 11.29
CA ASP A 150 2.45 3.01 11.22
C ASP A 150 2.83 4.46 11.55
N ASP A 151 3.39 4.69 12.73
CA ASP A 151 3.76 6.02 13.25
C ASP A 151 4.86 6.70 12.42
N ARG A 152 5.58 5.96 11.56
CA ARG A 152 6.55 6.53 10.60
C ARG A 152 5.87 7.37 9.53
N ILE A 153 4.58 7.10 9.26
CA ILE A 153 3.78 7.73 8.21
C ILE A 153 2.93 8.87 8.77
N ASP A 154 3.26 10.07 8.39
CA ASP A 154 2.57 11.27 8.84
C ASP A 154 1.33 11.57 7.98
N LEU A 155 0.14 11.33 8.54
CA LEU A 155 -1.14 11.57 7.85
C LEU A 155 -1.32 13.04 7.46
N LYS A 156 -0.85 13.99 8.28
CA LYS A 156 -0.93 15.43 7.97
C LYS A 156 -0.09 15.76 6.75
N LEU A 157 1.10 15.22 6.69
CA LEU A 157 2.02 15.44 5.56
C LEU A 157 1.50 14.76 4.27
N LEU A 158 0.91 13.56 4.36
CA LEU A 158 0.23 12.93 3.22
C LEU A 158 -0.91 13.80 2.71
N ARG A 159 -1.75 14.32 3.60
CA ARG A 159 -2.84 15.24 3.29
C ARG A 159 -2.34 16.51 2.58
N ASP A 160 -1.28 17.11 3.09
CA ASP A 160 -0.66 18.30 2.48
C ASP A 160 -0.05 17.97 1.12
N THR A 161 0.52 16.78 0.95
CA THR A 161 1.07 16.32 -0.32
C THR A 161 -0.02 16.11 -1.36
N VAL A 162 -1.11 15.42 -1.01
CA VAL A 162 -2.30 15.26 -1.88
C VAL A 162 -2.89 16.62 -2.25
N THR A 163 -2.92 17.56 -1.31
CA THR A 163 -3.49 18.90 -1.54
C THR A 163 -2.71 19.71 -2.55
N LYS A 164 -1.38 19.59 -2.55
CA LYS A 164 -0.46 20.39 -3.38
C LYS A 164 -0.08 19.70 -4.69
N ASP A 165 -0.52 18.46 -4.89
CA ASP A 165 -0.17 17.69 -6.09
C ASP A 165 -1.02 18.12 -7.29
N ASP A 166 -0.37 18.61 -8.35
CA ASP A 166 -1.04 19.10 -9.56
C ASP A 166 -1.78 17.98 -10.32
N LYS A 167 -1.25 16.75 -10.31
CA LYS A 167 -1.90 15.61 -10.98
C LYS A 167 -3.19 15.18 -10.28
N LEU A 168 -3.32 15.47 -8.98
CA LEU A 168 -4.52 15.17 -8.19
C LEU A 168 -5.47 16.37 -8.05
N ARG A 169 -5.10 17.55 -8.56
CA ARG A 169 -5.83 18.82 -8.39
C ARG A 169 -7.32 18.70 -8.74
N ARG A 170 -7.63 18.06 -9.86
CA ARG A 170 -9.02 17.88 -10.34
C ARG A 170 -9.89 17.09 -9.36
N PHE A 171 -9.30 16.15 -8.62
CA PHE A 171 -10.00 15.24 -7.71
C PHE A 171 -9.55 15.41 -6.25
N LYS A 172 -9.04 16.58 -5.91
CA LYS A 172 -8.44 16.89 -4.59
C LYS A 172 -9.38 16.53 -3.44
N THR A 173 -10.62 17.00 -3.46
CA THR A 173 -11.59 16.78 -2.38
C THR A 173 -11.86 15.29 -2.19
N THR A 174 -12.09 14.55 -3.27
CA THR A 174 -12.36 13.11 -3.21
C THR A 174 -11.14 12.33 -2.73
N ASN A 175 -9.92 12.70 -3.17
CA ASN A 175 -8.70 12.08 -2.68
C ASN A 175 -8.49 12.33 -1.17
N LEU A 176 -8.81 13.52 -0.67
CA LEU A 176 -8.75 13.82 0.76
C LEU A 176 -9.79 13.03 1.57
N GLN A 177 -10.99 12.82 1.00
CA GLN A 177 -12.00 11.94 1.60
C GLN A 177 -11.53 10.48 1.63
N ALA A 178 -10.93 9.99 0.52
CA ALA A 178 -10.37 8.64 0.45
C ALA A 178 -9.30 8.42 1.52
N LEU A 179 -8.35 9.35 1.64
CA LEU A 179 -7.29 9.31 2.64
C LEU A 179 -7.85 9.25 4.07
N LYS A 180 -8.81 10.15 4.39
CA LYS A 180 -9.45 10.20 5.71
C LYS A 180 -10.20 8.90 6.02
N ARG A 181 -11.00 8.41 5.08
CA ARG A 181 -11.81 7.19 5.27
C ARG A 181 -10.95 5.94 5.41
N GLY A 182 -9.85 5.85 4.66
CA GLY A 182 -8.87 4.77 4.82
C GLY A 182 -8.32 4.73 6.24
N ALA A 183 -7.93 5.87 6.81
CA ALA A 183 -7.41 5.96 8.17
C ALA A 183 -8.41 5.54 9.26
N THR A 184 -9.72 5.70 9.00
CA THR A 184 -10.76 5.37 10.00
C THR A 184 -11.39 4.00 9.82
N SER A 185 -11.05 3.26 8.76
CA SER A 185 -11.69 1.99 8.39
C SER A 185 -10.79 0.77 8.58
N ILE A 186 -9.57 0.96 9.08
CA ILE A 186 -8.62 -0.13 9.32
C ILE A 186 -8.88 -0.78 10.67
N SER A 187 -8.75 -2.10 10.73
CA SER A 187 -8.87 -2.89 11.96
C SER A 187 -7.83 -4.00 12.01
N PRO A 188 -7.33 -4.39 13.20
CA PRO A 188 -6.43 -5.52 13.32
C PRO A 188 -7.15 -6.80 12.89
N LEU A 189 -6.44 -7.67 12.19
CA LEU A 189 -6.89 -9.02 11.91
C LEU A 189 -6.54 -9.90 13.12
N LYS A 190 -7.56 -10.54 13.70
CA LYS A 190 -7.39 -11.51 14.79
C LYS A 190 -7.55 -12.90 14.19
N PHE A 191 -6.60 -13.77 14.46
CA PHE A 191 -6.61 -15.20 14.14
C PHE A 191 -7.19 -16.00 15.30
#